data_1e4da370b94a77432799326e7552daf7
#
_entry.id   1e4da370b94a77432799326e7552daf7
#
_cell.length_a   1.000
_cell.length_b   1.000
_cell.length_c   1.000
_cell.angle_alpha   90.00
_cell.angle_beta   90.00
_cell.angle_gamma   90.00
#
_symmetry.space_group_name_H-M   'P 1'
#
loop_
_entity.id
_entity.type
_entity.pdbx_description
1 polymer ?
#
loop_
_entity_poly.entity_id
_entity_poly.type
_entity_poly.pdbx_seq_one_letter_code
_entity_poly.pdbx_strand_id
1 'polypeptide(L)'
;LKYSLIIAVYNRLDEVKELLASAEEMTFDKTRYEIFFVDDGSTDGFKEYITSYSENSALNIACAYQSNQGPGAARNHGMQKAAGEYFIFVDSDCLFPPHWLSAVDEALTTHGYDAFGGPDRFHPSFSPMIKAIDYSMTSFLGTGGTRGGKRSVGKFYPRSFNMGISRKVYNRIGGMNSLRHGQDMDYSARIYEAGFTVGLIGEAFVYHKRRTNLWKFFKQIFNWGVARINLQRLHPTLLKPIHALPALVVISYVLAITLGLSIASLRPILWCTLIGHGGICALAFKQASIKYRRLDVGFLAIGTLNIQVFAYGMGFLYAMMQRMIGRKEAHGFVKHYYSKNNTTSR
;
A
#
# COMPACT_ATOMS: atom_id res chain seq x y z
N LEU A 1 -6.97 4.72 27.00
CA LEU A 1 -6.50 5.20 25.70
C LEU A 1 -7.55 4.90 24.64
N LYS A 2 -7.83 5.89 23.77
CA LYS A 2 -8.77 5.70 22.66
C LYS A 2 -8.08 5.08 21.43
N TYR A 3 -6.86 5.50 21.14
CA TYR A 3 -6.12 5.08 19.94
C TYR A 3 -4.75 4.50 20.26
N SER A 4 -4.39 3.41 19.54
CA SER A 4 -3.03 2.92 19.47
C SER A 4 -2.56 2.99 18.00
N LEU A 5 -1.57 3.85 17.73
CA LEU A 5 -0.95 3.96 16.42
C LEU A 5 0.11 2.86 16.30
N ILE A 6 -0.19 1.76 15.63
CA ILE A 6 0.70 0.59 15.53
C ILE A 6 1.58 0.72 14.29
N ILE A 7 2.89 0.81 14.52
CA ILE A 7 3.91 1.05 13.49
C ILE A 7 4.92 -0.09 13.50
N ALA A 8 4.90 -0.91 12.45
CA ALA A 8 5.89 -1.96 12.23
C ALA A 8 7.17 -1.35 11.64
N VAL A 9 8.32 -1.64 12.25
CA VAL A 9 9.64 -1.10 11.85
C VAL A 9 10.60 -2.24 11.54
N TYR A 10 11.35 -2.10 10.44
CA TYR A 10 12.49 -2.95 10.10
C TYR A 10 13.51 -2.19 9.27
N ASN A 11 14.62 -1.79 9.90
CA ASN A 11 15.71 -1.01 9.28
C ASN A 11 15.16 0.26 8.59
N ARG A 12 14.48 1.13 9.38
CA ARG A 12 13.80 2.36 8.92
C ARG A 12 14.00 3.52 9.89
N LEU A 13 15.17 3.61 10.55
CA LEU A 13 15.42 4.61 11.57
C LEU A 13 15.19 6.04 11.05
N ASP A 14 15.67 6.36 9.84
CA ASP A 14 15.54 7.72 9.30
C ASP A 14 14.07 8.09 9.02
N GLU A 15 13.30 7.16 8.48
CA GLU A 15 11.87 7.36 8.26
C GLU A 15 11.11 7.50 9.59
N VAL A 16 11.49 6.75 10.63
CA VAL A 16 10.90 6.87 11.97
C VAL A 16 11.17 8.23 12.59
N LYS A 17 12.38 8.79 12.44
CA LYS A 17 12.71 10.15 12.92
C LYS A 17 11.76 11.20 12.30
N GLU A 18 11.52 11.11 11.00
CA GLU A 18 10.62 12.04 10.31
C GLU A 18 9.15 11.82 10.72
N LEU A 19 8.73 10.56 10.90
CA LEU A 19 7.39 10.24 11.39
C LEU A 19 7.17 10.84 12.78
N LEU A 20 8.12 10.66 13.71
CA LEU A 20 8.04 11.20 15.06
C LEU A 20 8.01 12.73 15.07
N ALA A 21 8.83 13.39 14.23
CA ALA A 21 8.78 14.85 14.09
C ALA A 21 7.39 15.32 13.65
N SER A 22 6.75 14.62 12.70
CA SER A 22 5.38 14.94 12.29
C SER A 22 4.33 14.62 13.36
N ALA A 23 4.58 13.61 14.20
CA ALA A 23 3.67 13.25 15.29
C ALA A 23 3.69 14.29 16.43
N GLU A 24 4.85 14.93 16.69
CA GLU A 24 4.91 16.05 17.65
C GLU A 24 4.04 17.25 17.24
N GLU A 25 3.86 17.46 15.94
CA GLU A 25 3.04 18.54 15.39
C GLU A 25 1.53 18.23 15.41
N MET A 26 1.13 17.00 15.75
CA MET A 26 -0.29 16.66 15.85
C MET A 26 -0.98 17.45 16.97
N THR A 27 -2.13 18.04 16.62
CA THR A 27 -2.93 18.89 17.54
C THR A 27 -3.87 18.09 18.45
N PHE A 28 -3.95 16.78 18.30
CA PHE A 28 -4.80 15.92 19.10
C PHE A 28 -4.22 15.70 20.51
N ASP A 29 -5.07 15.55 21.53
CA ASP A 29 -4.67 15.34 22.91
C ASP A 29 -3.77 14.11 23.07
N LYS A 30 -2.51 14.34 23.45
CA LYS A 30 -1.47 13.31 23.59
C LYS A 30 -1.79 12.26 24.66
N THR A 31 -2.67 12.55 25.61
CA THR A 31 -3.10 11.61 26.66
C THR A 31 -4.09 10.56 26.15
N ARG A 32 -4.72 10.81 25.01
CA ARG A 32 -5.77 9.94 24.44
C ARG A 32 -5.25 8.90 23.46
N TYR A 33 -3.97 8.93 23.08
CA TYR A 33 -3.37 7.96 22.17
C TYR A 33 -1.97 7.53 22.62
N GLU A 34 -1.52 6.42 22.07
CA GLU A 34 -0.15 5.96 22.14
C GLU A 34 0.41 5.72 20.73
N ILE A 35 1.71 5.87 20.57
CA ILE A 35 2.46 5.40 19.40
C ILE A 35 3.16 4.11 19.81
N PHE A 36 2.69 2.99 19.25
CA PHE A 36 3.17 1.66 19.58
C PHE A 36 4.06 1.13 18.44
N PHE A 37 5.36 1.20 18.62
CA PHE A 37 6.30 0.62 17.67
C PHE A 37 6.45 -0.87 17.89
N VAL A 38 6.55 -1.62 16.79
CA VAL A 38 6.97 -3.03 16.81
C VAL A 38 8.21 -3.17 15.94
N ASP A 39 9.34 -3.34 16.57
CA ASP A 39 10.62 -3.58 15.91
C ASP A 39 10.70 -5.05 15.48
N ASP A 40 10.73 -5.27 14.17
CA ASP A 40 10.78 -6.59 13.53
C ASP A 40 12.25 -7.03 13.29
N GLY A 41 13.13 -6.77 14.27
CA GLY A 41 14.54 -7.18 14.25
C GLY A 41 15.46 -6.23 13.49
N SER A 42 15.31 -4.93 13.71
CA SER A 42 16.18 -3.91 13.11
C SER A 42 17.63 -3.98 13.64
N THR A 43 18.57 -3.54 12.80
CA THR A 43 20.01 -3.48 13.10
C THR A 43 20.61 -2.10 12.82
N ASP A 44 19.74 -1.09 12.60
CA ASP A 44 20.11 0.27 12.21
C ASP A 44 20.17 1.28 13.35
N GLY A 45 20.14 0.79 14.61
CA GLY A 45 20.17 1.64 15.81
C GLY A 45 18.78 2.15 16.24
N PHE A 46 17.70 1.59 15.67
CA PHE A 46 16.33 1.98 16.03
C PHE A 46 16.04 1.81 17.52
N LYS A 47 16.48 0.71 18.15
CA LYS A 47 16.20 0.40 19.54
C LYS A 47 16.78 1.44 20.49
N GLU A 48 18.04 1.78 20.31
CA GLU A 48 18.74 2.78 21.12
C GLU A 48 18.11 4.16 20.95
N TYR A 49 17.80 4.52 19.70
CA TYR A 49 17.16 5.79 19.38
C TYR A 49 15.78 5.92 20.03
N ILE A 50 14.88 4.92 19.87
CA ILE A 50 13.51 5.03 20.39
C ILE A 50 13.46 5.05 21.92
N THR A 51 14.37 4.32 22.59
CA THR A 51 14.49 4.34 24.05
C THR A 51 14.84 5.76 24.54
N SER A 52 15.91 6.35 24.00
CA SER A 52 16.32 7.71 24.37
C SER A 52 15.26 8.76 23.97
N TYR A 53 14.61 8.60 22.83
CA TYR A 53 13.58 9.55 22.38
C TYR A 53 12.35 9.53 23.31
N SER A 54 11.89 8.34 23.71
CA SER A 54 10.71 8.18 24.56
C SER A 54 10.88 8.80 25.97
N GLU A 55 12.10 8.84 26.48
CA GLU A 55 12.40 9.46 27.79
C GLU A 55 12.31 10.99 27.75
N ASN A 56 12.47 11.61 26.59
CA ASN A 56 12.56 13.06 26.40
C ASN A 56 11.37 13.65 25.62
N SER A 57 10.44 12.84 25.15
CA SER A 57 9.28 13.27 24.37
C SER A 57 8.01 13.36 25.22
N ALA A 58 7.14 14.32 24.89
CA ALA A 58 5.79 14.40 25.44
C ALA A 58 4.82 13.39 24.81
N LEU A 59 5.24 12.65 23.76
CA LEU A 59 4.44 11.60 23.15
C LEU A 59 4.41 10.35 24.04
N ASN A 60 3.26 9.71 24.16
CA ASN A 60 3.14 8.41 24.81
C ASN A 60 3.63 7.32 23.85
N ILE A 61 4.88 6.89 24.02
CA ILE A 61 5.56 5.93 23.13
C ILE A 61 5.76 4.61 23.86
N ALA A 62 5.34 3.52 23.23
CA ALA A 62 5.62 2.15 23.66
C ALA A 62 6.31 1.38 22.51
N CYS A 63 7.11 0.39 22.87
CA CYS A 63 7.82 -0.44 21.89
C CYS A 63 7.81 -1.91 22.29
N ALA A 64 7.61 -2.79 21.29
CA ALA A 64 7.81 -4.23 21.39
C ALA A 64 8.86 -4.68 20.37
N TYR A 65 9.54 -5.78 20.68
CA TYR A 65 10.63 -6.31 19.85
C TYR A 65 10.33 -7.77 19.48
N GLN A 66 10.66 -8.15 18.25
CA GLN A 66 10.59 -9.53 17.78
C GLN A 66 11.70 -9.81 16.77
N SER A 67 11.99 -11.11 16.53
CA SER A 67 12.78 -11.52 15.37
C SER A 67 12.00 -11.25 14.08
N ASN A 68 12.69 -10.99 12.96
CA ASN A 68 12.04 -10.64 11.70
C ASN A 68 11.05 -11.71 11.23
N GLN A 69 9.76 -11.36 11.25
CA GLN A 69 8.64 -12.21 10.83
C GLN A 69 7.73 -11.49 9.81
N GLY A 70 8.10 -10.27 9.45
CA GLY A 70 7.40 -9.44 8.48
C GLY A 70 6.31 -8.55 9.07
N PRO A 71 5.84 -7.56 8.28
CA PRO A 71 5.01 -6.47 8.79
C PRO A 71 3.64 -6.90 9.32
N GLY A 72 3.07 -8.00 8.81
CA GLY A 72 1.80 -8.52 9.32
C GLY A 72 1.94 -9.12 10.71
N ALA A 73 3.01 -9.90 10.96
CA ALA A 73 3.32 -10.45 12.27
C ALA A 73 3.62 -9.34 13.28
N ALA A 74 4.38 -8.32 12.88
CA ALA A 74 4.66 -7.16 13.70
C ALA A 74 3.37 -6.40 14.09
N ARG A 75 2.45 -6.15 13.13
CA ARG A 75 1.16 -5.53 13.44
C ARG A 75 0.31 -6.39 14.37
N ASN A 76 0.32 -7.72 14.20
CA ASN A 76 -0.36 -8.65 15.09
C ASN A 76 0.20 -8.56 16.52
N HIS A 77 1.52 -8.53 16.66
CA HIS A 77 2.17 -8.36 17.95
C HIS A 77 1.79 -7.02 18.60
N GLY A 78 1.73 -5.93 17.82
CA GLY A 78 1.25 -4.64 18.29
C GLY A 78 -0.20 -4.70 18.79
N MET A 79 -1.13 -5.32 18.04
CA MET A 79 -2.52 -5.48 18.47
C MET A 79 -2.69 -6.27 19.78
N GLN A 80 -1.81 -7.22 20.05
CA GLN A 80 -1.82 -8.02 21.28
C GLN A 80 -1.38 -7.20 22.51
N LYS A 81 -0.51 -6.21 22.31
CA LYS A 81 0.13 -5.46 23.41
C LYS A 81 -0.45 -4.07 23.62
N ALA A 82 -0.91 -3.43 22.57
CA ALA A 82 -1.42 -2.07 22.59
C ALA A 82 -2.71 -1.94 23.40
N ALA A 83 -2.92 -0.78 24.05
CA ALA A 83 -3.99 -0.58 25.02
C ALA A 83 -5.24 0.10 24.47
N GLY A 84 -5.20 0.72 23.28
CA GLY A 84 -6.28 1.54 22.72
C GLY A 84 -7.55 0.76 22.35
N GLU A 85 -8.66 1.46 22.29
CA GLU A 85 -9.96 0.94 21.83
C GLU A 85 -9.96 0.74 20.29
N TYR A 86 -9.19 1.55 19.59
CA TYR A 86 -8.94 1.44 18.16
C TYR A 86 -7.44 1.23 17.90
N PHE A 87 -7.13 0.29 17.04
CA PHE A 87 -5.80 0.05 16.49
C PHE A 87 -5.69 0.71 15.13
N ILE A 88 -4.76 1.63 14.95
CA ILE A 88 -4.54 2.33 13.69
C ILE A 88 -3.16 1.95 13.15
N PHE A 89 -3.13 1.24 12.04
CA PHE A 89 -1.89 0.89 11.37
C PHE A 89 -1.41 2.05 10.52
N VAL A 90 -0.15 2.40 10.68
CA VAL A 90 0.56 3.39 9.87
C VAL A 90 1.91 2.81 9.49
N ASP A 91 2.34 3.01 8.24
CA ASP A 91 3.67 2.59 7.81
C ASP A 91 4.73 3.61 8.29
N SER A 92 5.92 3.12 8.64
CA SER A 92 7.00 3.96 9.18
C SER A 92 7.49 5.07 8.24
N ASP A 93 7.16 4.99 6.94
CA ASP A 93 7.47 5.97 5.92
C ASP A 93 6.31 6.95 5.63
N CYS A 94 5.38 7.09 6.58
CA CYS A 94 4.30 8.08 6.54
C CYS A 94 4.63 9.31 7.41
N LEU A 95 4.05 10.47 7.05
CA LEU A 95 4.06 11.69 7.86
C LEU A 95 2.62 12.09 8.17
N PHE A 96 2.36 12.53 9.38
CA PHE A 96 1.04 12.96 9.84
C PHE A 96 0.79 14.44 9.54
N PRO A 97 -0.33 14.79 8.90
CA PRO A 97 -0.84 16.17 8.99
C PRO A 97 -1.24 16.51 10.44
N PRO A 98 -1.11 17.77 10.89
CA PRO A 98 -1.45 18.15 12.27
C PRO A 98 -2.85 17.74 12.73
N HIS A 99 -3.83 17.77 11.85
CA HIS A 99 -5.24 17.44 12.17
C HIS A 99 -5.63 15.99 11.85
N TRP A 100 -4.67 15.12 11.49
CA TRP A 100 -4.98 13.76 11.04
C TRP A 100 -5.79 12.96 12.07
N LEU A 101 -5.37 12.90 13.34
CA LEU A 101 -6.05 12.11 14.36
C LEU A 101 -7.35 12.77 14.84
N SER A 102 -7.43 14.11 14.78
CA SER A 102 -8.68 14.84 15.04
C SER A 102 -9.76 14.52 14.00
N ALA A 103 -9.38 14.44 12.71
CA ALA A 103 -10.31 14.03 11.66
C ALA A 103 -10.78 12.58 11.81
N VAL A 104 -9.91 11.67 12.31
CA VAL A 104 -10.29 10.30 12.66
C VAL A 104 -11.31 10.33 13.81
N ASP A 105 -11.03 11.06 14.89
CA ASP A 105 -11.87 11.12 16.09
C ASP A 105 -13.28 11.67 15.77
N GLU A 106 -13.35 12.72 14.98
CA GLU A 106 -14.61 13.33 14.53
C GLU A 106 -15.45 12.36 13.69
N ALA A 107 -14.81 11.72 12.69
CA ALA A 107 -15.51 10.77 11.83
C ALA A 107 -16.00 9.53 12.59
N LEU A 108 -15.23 9.01 13.54
CA LEU A 108 -15.65 7.87 14.37
C LEU A 108 -16.77 8.25 15.33
N THR A 109 -16.73 9.46 15.89
CA THR A 109 -17.79 9.96 16.77
C THR A 109 -19.09 10.17 15.99
N THR A 110 -19.01 10.66 14.75
CA THR A 110 -20.18 10.94 13.91
C THR A 110 -20.79 9.69 13.29
N HIS A 111 -19.98 8.76 12.82
CA HIS A 111 -20.44 7.63 11.99
C HIS A 111 -20.34 6.27 12.66
N GLY A 112 -19.57 6.12 13.74
CA GLY A 112 -19.43 4.87 14.48
C GLY A 112 -18.82 3.72 13.66
N TYR A 113 -17.87 4.00 12.75
CA TYR A 113 -17.24 2.95 11.95
C TYR A 113 -16.49 1.94 12.82
N ASP A 114 -16.69 0.66 12.55
CA ASP A 114 -15.91 -0.42 13.18
C ASP A 114 -14.49 -0.51 12.60
N ALA A 115 -14.32 -0.16 11.33
CA ALA A 115 -13.04 -0.03 10.66
C ALA A 115 -13.05 1.14 9.68
N PHE A 116 -11.88 1.69 9.41
CA PHE A 116 -11.74 2.83 8.51
C PHE A 116 -10.40 2.84 7.80
N GLY A 117 -10.27 3.69 6.82
CA GLY A 117 -8.99 4.07 6.21
C GLY A 117 -9.03 5.48 5.71
N GLY A 118 -7.85 6.08 5.59
CA GLY A 118 -7.64 7.37 4.98
C GLY A 118 -6.81 7.26 3.69
N PRO A 119 -6.89 8.26 2.79
CA PRO A 119 -6.07 8.29 1.59
C PRO A 119 -4.61 8.60 1.91
N ASP A 120 -3.72 8.27 0.97
CA ASP A 120 -2.37 8.80 0.95
C ASP A 120 -2.28 9.99 -0.01
N ARG A 121 -1.44 10.97 0.35
CA ARG A 121 -1.14 12.14 -0.49
C ARG A 121 0.38 12.28 -0.64
N PHE A 122 0.82 12.99 -1.69
CA PHE A 122 2.22 13.38 -1.81
C PHE A 122 2.48 14.65 -0.98
N HIS A 123 3.65 14.72 -0.36
CA HIS A 123 4.12 15.96 0.29
C HIS A 123 4.88 16.84 -0.73
N PRO A 124 4.74 18.17 -0.70
CA PRO A 124 5.45 19.06 -1.64
C PRO A 124 6.98 18.89 -1.66
N SER A 125 7.60 18.52 -0.53
CA SER A 125 9.04 18.27 -0.41
C SER A 125 9.51 16.97 -1.06
N PHE A 126 8.61 16.05 -1.44
CA PHE A 126 9.00 14.77 -2.00
C PHE A 126 9.73 14.92 -3.33
N SER A 127 10.67 14.01 -3.57
CA SER A 127 11.50 14.00 -4.77
C SER A 127 10.67 13.86 -6.06
N PRO A 128 11.21 14.27 -7.23
CA PRO A 128 10.53 14.11 -8.51
C PRO A 128 10.12 12.66 -8.81
N MET A 129 10.95 11.69 -8.40
CA MET A 129 10.67 10.26 -8.56
C MET A 129 9.42 9.83 -7.78
N ILE A 130 9.30 10.25 -6.52
CA ILE A 130 8.12 9.93 -5.68
C ILE A 130 6.86 10.58 -6.29
N LYS A 131 6.95 11.82 -6.78
CA LYS A 131 5.84 12.50 -7.47
C LYS A 131 5.40 11.79 -8.75
N ALA A 132 6.36 11.28 -9.54
CA ALA A 132 6.05 10.52 -10.75
C ALA A 132 5.37 9.17 -10.43
N ILE A 133 5.83 8.49 -9.38
CA ILE A 133 5.19 7.27 -8.88
C ILE A 133 3.77 7.58 -8.36
N ASP A 134 3.60 8.67 -7.62
CA ASP A 134 2.27 9.12 -7.19
C ASP A 134 1.34 9.35 -8.38
N TYR A 135 1.82 10.01 -9.45
CA TYR A 135 1.04 10.19 -10.67
C TYR A 135 0.55 8.85 -11.24
N SER A 136 1.44 7.90 -11.45
CA SER A 136 1.08 6.61 -12.03
C SER A 136 0.13 5.79 -11.14
N MET A 137 0.21 5.95 -9.83
CA MET A 137 -0.64 5.23 -8.87
C MET A 137 -2.00 5.90 -8.62
N THR A 138 -2.17 7.18 -8.95
CA THR A 138 -3.40 7.94 -8.68
C THR A 138 -4.10 8.43 -9.94
N SER A 139 -3.41 8.46 -11.10
CA SER A 139 -4.01 8.87 -12.37
C SER A 139 -4.97 7.82 -12.94
N PHE A 140 -5.91 8.29 -13.75
CA PHE A 140 -6.80 7.40 -14.50
C PHE A 140 -6.02 6.47 -15.45
N LEU A 141 -4.99 6.99 -16.12
CA LEU A 141 -4.14 6.20 -17.02
C LEU A 141 -3.42 5.04 -16.30
N GLY A 142 -3.05 5.24 -15.05
CA GLY A 142 -2.30 4.22 -14.28
C GLY A 142 -3.17 3.20 -13.57
N THR A 143 -4.37 3.60 -13.14
CA THR A 143 -5.19 2.76 -12.25
C THR A 143 -6.66 2.65 -12.66
N GLY A 144 -7.05 3.22 -13.81
CA GLY A 144 -8.43 3.21 -14.26
C GLY A 144 -9.42 3.86 -13.30
N GLY A 145 -8.96 4.83 -12.48
CA GLY A 145 -9.78 5.51 -11.47
C GLY A 145 -10.05 4.69 -10.20
N THR A 146 -9.43 3.52 -10.03
CA THR A 146 -9.61 2.68 -8.82
C THR A 146 -8.88 3.24 -7.59
N ARG A 147 -8.01 4.24 -7.77
CA ARG A 147 -7.27 4.96 -6.73
C ARG A 147 -7.28 6.46 -7.00
N GLY A 148 -7.11 7.25 -5.95
CA GLY A 148 -6.98 8.71 -6.06
C GLY A 148 -8.28 9.48 -6.29
N GLY A 149 -9.42 8.82 -6.44
CA GLY A 149 -10.73 9.46 -6.57
C GLY A 149 -11.29 9.91 -5.21
N LYS A 150 -12.00 11.05 -5.19
CA LYS A 150 -12.73 11.52 -4.00
C LYS A 150 -13.91 10.61 -3.61
N ARG A 151 -14.36 9.73 -4.51
CA ARG A 151 -15.43 8.75 -4.28
C ARG A 151 -14.93 7.37 -4.66
N SER A 152 -15.08 6.42 -3.75
CA SER A 152 -14.83 5.00 -4.07
C SER A 152 -15.93 4.47 -4.98
N VAL A 153 -15.55 3.90 -6.11
CA VAL A 153 -16.49 3.15 -6.96
C VAL A 153 -16.63 1.75 -6.36
N GLY A 154 -17.59 1.55 -5.46
CA GLY A 154 -17.85 0.29 -4.77
C GLY A 154 -17.33 0.24 -3.33
N LYS A 155 -17.15 -0.97 -2.77
CA LYS A 155 -16.64 -1.16 -1.40
C LYS A 155 -15.22 -0.61 -1.28
N PHE A 156 -14.99 0.20 -0.25
CA PHE A 156 -13.67 0.72 0.10
C PHE A 156 -12.92 -0.33 0.93
N TYR A 157 -11.71 -0.68 0.53
CA TYR A 157 -10.84 -1.60 1.26
C TYR A 157 -9.68 -0.82 1.87
N PRO A 158 -9.68 -0.57 3.19
CA PRO A 158 -8.59 0.10 3.90
C PRO A 158 -7.22 -0.53 3.62
N ARG A 159 -6.18 0.30 3.63
CA ARG A 159 -4.80 -0.13 3.40
C ARG A 159 -3.95 0.09 4.63
N SER A 160 -3.07 -0.83 4.96
CA SER A 160 -2.31 -0.85 6.20
C SER A 160 -1.42 0.37 6.45
N PHE A 161 -1.15 1.18 5.46
CA PHE A 161 -0.42 2.43 5.66
C PHE A 161 -1.26 3.53 6.35
N ASN A 162 -2.59 3.39 6.40
CA ASN A 162 -3.53 4.30 7.07
C ASN A 162 -4.88 3.59 7.24
N MET A 163 -4.92 2.62 8.15
CA MET A 163 -6.08 1.75 8.39
C MET A 163 -6.33 1.61 9.88
N GLY A 164 -7.53 1.92 10.32
CA GLY A 164 -7.96 1.70 11.69
C GLY A 164 -9.02 0.61 11.81
N ILE A 165 -8.98 -0.10 12.92
CA ILE A 165 -9.99 -1.09 13.33
C ILE A 165 -10.30 -0.93 14.81
N SER A 166 -11.55 -1.15 15.20
CA SER A 166 -11.90 -1.23 16.61
C SER A 166 -11.38 -2.52 17.26
N ARG A 167 -11.13 -2.49 18.56
CA ARG A 167 -10.81 -3.71 19.33
C ARG A 167 -11.89 -4.79 19.19
N LYS A 168 -13.15 -4.39 19.01
CA LYS A 168 -14.26 -5.31 18.72
C LYS A 168 -14.03 -6.12 17.44
N VAL A 169 -13.54 -5.47 16.37
CA VAL A 169 -13.17 -6.16 15.13
C VAL A 169 -12.06 -7.18 15.40
N TYR A 170 -10.97 -6.75 16.06
CA TYR A 170 -9.85 -7.64 16.40
C TYR A 170 -10.31 -8.85 17.23
N ASN A 171 -11.13 -8.63 18.25
CA ASN A 171 -11.64 -9.71 19.11
C ASN A 171 -12.50 -10.71 18.33
N ARG A 172 -13.20 -10.27 17.27
CA ARG A 172 -14.09 -11.13 16.47
C ARG A 172 -13.38 -11.91 15.39
N ILE A 173 -12.44 -11.29 14.66
CA ILE A 173 -11.83 -11.90 13.48
C ILE A 173 -10.33 -12.21 13.63
N GLY A 174 -9.74 -11.85 14.79
CA GLY A 174 -8.31 -12.02 15.03
C GLY A 174 -7.44 -11.04 14.24
N GLY A 175 -6.15 -11.35 14.13
CA GLY A 175 -5.17 -10.55 13.44
C GLY A 175 -5.09 -10.76 11.92
N MET A 176 -4.05 -10.20 11.31
CA MET A 176 -3.73 -10.35 9.91
C MET A 176 -3.19 -11.76 9.62
N ASN A 177 -3.58 -12.35 8.51
CA ASN A 177 -3.07 -13.63 8.04
C ASN A 177 -1.61 -13.50 7.55
N SER A 178 -0.85 -14.60 7.61
CA SER A 178 0.54 -14.67 7.16
C SER A 178 0.65 -14.78 5.63
N LEU A 179 0.03 -13.83 4.91
CA LEU A 179 0.16 -13.74 3.46
C LEU A 179 1.44 -12.99 3.06
N ARG A 180 2.06 -13.39 1.95
CA ARG A 180 3.24 -12.70 1.42
C ARG A 180 2.91 -11.33 0.86
N HIS A 181 1.72 -11.18 0.26
CA HIS A 181 1.24 -9.94 -0.34
C HIS A 181 -0.27 -9.82 -0.13
N GLY A 182 -0.75 -8.57 0.07
CA GLY A 182 -2.18 -8.27 0.16
C GLY A 182 -2.81 -8.60 1.50
N GLN A 183 -2.03 -8.61 2.59
CA GLN A 183 -2.52 -8.82 3.96
C GLN A 183 -3.62 -7.82 4.33
N ASP A 184 -3.47 -6.56 3.93
CA ASP A 184 -4.45 -5.50 4.13
C ASP A 184 -5.77 -5.76 3.39
N MET A 185 -5.68 -6.28 2.17
CA MET A 185 -6.86 -6.63 1.38
C MET A 185 -7.61 -7.84 1.95
N ASP A 186 -6.87 -8.88 2.36
CA ASP A 186 -7.43 -10.04 3.05
C ASP A 186 -8.13 -9.60 4.35
N TYR A 187 -7.44 -8.80 5.16
CA TYR A 187 -7.97 -8.33 6.43
C TYR A 187 -9.23 -7.49 6.23
N SER A 188 -9.21 -6.56 5.28
CA SER A 188 -10.38 -5.77 4.91
C SER A 188 -11.55 -6.62 4.40
N ALA A 189 -11.28 -7.67 3.63
CA ALA A 189 -12.32 -8.60 3.17
C ALA A 189 -12.98 -9.33 4.35
N ARG A 190 -12.19 -9.87 5.28
CA ARG A 190 -12.69 -10.54 6.49
C ARG A 190 -13.50 -9.60 7.39
N ILE A 191 -13.14 -8.31 7.47
CA ILE A 191 -13.92 -7.30 8.18
C ILE A 191 -15.34 -7.18 7.59
N TYR A 192 -15.44 -7.08 6.26
CA TYR A 192 -16.73 -7.06 5.58
C TYR A 192 -17.52 -8.36 5.70
N GLU A 193 -16.84 -9.51 5.61
CA GLU A 193 -17.46 -10.83 5.75
C GLU A 193 -18.02 -11.05 7.16
N ALA A 194 -17.42 -10.44 8.17
CA ALA A 194 -17.90 -10.45 9.55
C ALA A 194 -19.03 -9.44 9.83
N GLY A 195 -19.46 -8.67 8.82
CA GLY A 195 -20.60 -7.73 8.91
C GLY A 195 -20.27 -6.38 9.53
N PHE A 196 -18.99 -6.03 9.69
CA PHE A 196 -18.58 -4.75 10.27
C PHE A 196 -18.70 -3.58 9.28
N THR A 197 -18.94 -2.38 9.84
CA THR A 197 -18.99 -1.13 9.08
C THR A 197 -17.61 -0.61 8.75
N VAL A 198 -17.40 -0.21 7.48
CA VAL A 198 -16.09 0.30 7.02
C VAL A 198 -16.27 1.66 6.36
N GLY A 199 -15.54 2.67 6.85
CA GLY A 199 -15.56 4.03 6.34
C GLY A 199 -14.28 4.47 5.63
N LEU A 200 -14.43 5.37 4.64
CA LEU A 200 -13.33 6.17 4.08
C LEU A 200 -13.38 7.55 4.71
N ILE A 201 -12.33 7.93 5.45
CA ILE A 201 -12.20 9.24 6.07
C ILE A 201 -11.25 10.08 5.19
N GLY A 202 -11.82 10.88 4.28
CA GLY A 202 -11.06 11.63 3.29
C GLY A 202 -10.09 12.66 3.87
N GLU A 203 -10.43 13.26 5.02
CA GLU A 203 -9.61 14.26 5.70
C GLU A 203 -8.51 13.64 6.58
N ALA A 204 -8.64 12.36 6.96
CA ALA A 204 -7.59 11.62 7.67
C ALA A 204 -6.54 11.05 6.69
N PHE A 205 -5.96 11.90 5.86
CA PHE A 205 -4.90 11.49 4.93
C PHE A 205 -3.53 11.51 5.59
N VAL A 206 -2.61 10.68 5.11
CA VAL A 206 -1.19 10.71 5.46
C VAL A 206 -0.33 11.08 4.25
N TYR A 207 0.83 11.70 4.48
CA TYR A 207 1.83 11.84 3.42
C TYR A 207 2.69 10.59 3.40
N HIS A 208 2.58 9.78 2.34
CA HIS A 208 3.25 8.49 2.27
C HIS A 208 4.45 8.55 1.31
N LYS A 209 5.65 8.32 1.84
CA LYS A 209 6.88 8.19 1.06
C LYS A 209 6.89 6.87 0.31
N ARG A 210 6.50 6.91 -0.94
CA ARG A 210 6.50 5.73 -1.81
C ARG A 210 7.93 5.29 -2.16
N ARG A 211 8.07 4.24 -2.96
CA ARG A 211 9.38 3.73 -3.38
C ARG A 211 10.24 4.81 -4.06
N THR A 212 11.54 4.80 -3.79
CA THR A 212 12.47 5.85 -4.20
C THR A 212 13.16 5.59 -5.53
N ASN A 213 13.01 4.39 -6.13
CA ASN A 213 13.58 4.08 -7.45
C ASN A 213 12.66 3.15 -8.27
N LEU A 214 12.88 3.17 -9.60
CA LEU A 214 12.07 2.44 -10.57
C LEU A 214 12.09 0.92 -10.35
N TRP A 215 13.25 0.33 -9.97
CA TRP A 215 13.35 -1.11 -9.75
C TRP A 215 12.57 -1.58 -8.52
N LYS A 216 12.64 -0.83 -7.42
CA LYS A 216 11.82 -1.11 -6.24
C LYS A 216 10.34 -0.95 -6.56
N PHE A 217 9.98 0.04 -7.37
CA PHE A 217 8.61 0.26 -7.83
C PHE A 217 8.14 -0.88 -8.74
N PHE A 218 8.95 -1.30 -9.72
CA PHE A 218 8.64 -2.44 -10.58
C PHE A 218 8.31 -3.70 -9.78
N LYS A 219 9.18 -4.06 -8.82
CA LYS A 219 8.95 -5.23 -7.95
C LYS A 219 7.64 -5.13 -7.17
N GLN A 220 7.34 -3.94 -6.65
CA GLN A 220 6.10 -3.70 -5.91
C GLN A 220 4.87 -3.92 -6.79
N ILE A 221 4.86 -3.34 -7.98
CA ILE A 221 3.72 -3.41 -8.90
C ILE A 221 3.55 -4.83 -9.46
N PHE A 222 4.65 -5.51 -9.80
CA PHE A 222 4.62 -6.92 -10.17
C PHE A 222 3.98 -7.78 -9.07
N ASN A 223 4.43 -7.59 -7.82
CA ASN A 223 3.88 -8.31 -6.67
C ASN A 223 2.39 -8.01 -6.44
N TRP A 224 1.90 -6.82 -6.80
CA TRP A 224 0.45 -6.54 -6.75
C TRP A 224 -0.34 -7.34 -7.78
N GLY A 225 0.21 -7.53 -8.99
CA GLY A 225 -0.37 -8.43 -9.97
C GLY A 225 -0.45 -9.88 -9.46
N VAL A 226 0.65 -10.37 -8.85
CA VAL A 226 0.71 -11.69 -8.20
C VAL A 226 -0.32 -11.80 -7.07
N ALA A 227 -0.37 -10.82 -6.18
CA ALA A 227 -1.28 -10.81 -5.04
C ALA A 227 -2.74 -10.91 -5.45
N ARG A 228 -3.11 -10.33 -6.61
CA ARG A 228 -4.49 -10.35 -7.08
C ARG A 228 -5.00 -11.77 -7.35
N ILE A 229 -4.16 -12.62 -7.94
CA ILE A 229 -4.49 -14.02 -8.22
C ILE A 229 -4.47 -14.85 -6.94
N ASN A 230 -3.51 -14.62 -6.04
CA ASN A 230 -3.45 -15.33 -4.76
C ASN A 230 -4.68 -15.01 -3.89
N LEU A 231 -5.06 -13.72 -3.79
CA LEU A 231 -6.23 -13.27 -3.01
C LEU A 231 -7.56 -13.80 -3.56
N GLN A 232 -7.70 -13.99 -4.87
CA GLN A 232 -8.90 -14.58 -5.46
C GLN A 232 -9.24 -15.96 -4.89
N ARG A 233 -8.25 -16.71 -4.42
CA ARG A 233 -8.47 -18.06 -3.87
C ARG A 233 -9.12 -17.99 -2.50
N LEU A 234 -8.79 -16.95 -1.73
CA LEU A 234 -9.34 -16.73 -0.39
C LEU A 234 -10.66 -15.95 -0.47
N HIS A 235 -10.70 -14.96 -1.35
CA HIS A 235 -11.82 -14.06 -1.54
C HIS A 235 -12.16 -13.90 -3.03
N PRO A 236 -12.97 -14.80 -3.63
CA PRO A 236 -13.29 -14.78 -5.06
C PRO A 236 -13.83 -13.44 -5.57
N THR A 237 -14.57 -12.72 -4.72
CA THR A 237 -15.17 -11.42 -5.05
C THR A 237 -14.18 -10.27 -5.19
N LEU A 238 -12.92 -10.45 -4.73
CA LEU A 238 -11.87 -9.42 -4.88
C LEU A 238 -11.29 -9.35 -6.29
N LEU A 239 -11.43 -10.39 -7.12
CA LEU A 239 -11.01 -10.34 -8.52
C LEU A 239 -12.14 -9.82 -9.39
N LYS A 240 -11.92 -8.65 -9.99
CA LYS A 240 -12.84 -8.03 -10.97
C LYS A 240 -12.23 -8.04 -12.36
N PRO A 241 -13.03 -8.03 -13.46
CA PRO A 241 -12.51 -8.03 -14.83
C PRO A 241 -11.49 -6.93 -15.11
N ILE A 242 -11.66 -5.75 -14.54
CA ILE A 242 -10.73 -4.62 -14.67
C ILE A 242 -9.29 -4.97 -14.25
N HIS A 243 -9.11 -5.91 -13.32
CA HIS A 243 -7.78 -6.33 -12.87
C HIS A 243 -7.02 -7.15 -13.93
N ALA A 244 -7.70 -7.69 -14.94
CA ALA A 244 -7.06 -8.40 -16.03
C ALA A 244 -6.62 -7.46 -17.18
N LEU A 245 -7.10 -6.20 -17.22
CA LEU A 245 -6.75 -5.27 -18.31
C LEU A 245 -5.24 -5.08 -18.51
N PRO A 246 -4.42 -4.87 -17.48
CA PRO A 246 -2.98 -4.75 -17.70
C PRO A 246 -2.34 -6.02 -18.28
N ALA A 247 -2.87 -7.20 -17.93
CA ALA A 247 -2.39 -8.46 -18.51
C ALA A 247 -2.76 -8.57 -19.99
N LEU A 248 -3.98 -8.16 -20.36
CA LEU A 248 -4.40 -8.09 -21.76
C LEU A 248 -3.54 -7.10 -22.57
N VAL A 249 -3.18 -5.96 -21.98
CA VAL A 249 -2.24 -5.01 -22.59
C VAL A 249 -0.90 -5.70 -22.87
N VAL A 250 -0.31 -6.39 -21.89
CA VAL A 250 0.95 -7.13 -22.11
C VAL A 250 0.82 -8.13 -23.25
N ILE A 251 -0.24 -8.93 -23.29
CA ILE A 251 -0.48 -9.92 -24.34
C ILE A 251 -0.62 -9.23 -25.70
N SER A 252 -1.41 -8.15 -25.80
CA SER A 252 -1.62 -7.43 -27.07
C SER A 252 -0.31 -6.83 -27.61
N TYR A 253 0.57 -6.32 -26.74
CA TYR A 253 1.89 -5.83 -27.15
C TYR A 253 2.79 -6.95 -27.66
N VAL A 254 2.84 -8.08 -26.96
CA VAL A 254 3.63 -9.24 -27.40
C VAL A 254 3.12 -9.71 -28.78
N LEU A 255 1.81 -9.83 -28.95
CA LEU A 255 1.21 -10.23 -30.24
C LEU A 255 1.46 -9.20 -31.34
N ALA A 256 1.25 -7.91 -31.08
CA ALA A 256 1.47 -6.86 -32.08
C ALA A 256 2.95 -6.82 -32.57
N ILE A 257 3.91 -6.98 -31.64
CA ILE A 257 5.33 -7.00 -31.96
C ILE A 257 5.68 -8.29 -32.76
N THR A 258 5.33 -9.46 -32.23
CA THR A 258 5.72 -10.73 -32.86
C THR A 258 5.08 -10.89 -34.24
N LEU A 259 3.77 -10.65 -34.38
CA LEU A 259 3.05 -10.79 -35.65
C LEU A 259 3.41 -9.67 -36.63
N GLY A 260 3.56 -8.43 -36.20
CA GLY A 260 3.92 -7.31 -37.05
C GLY A 260 5.36 -7.38 -37.58
N LEU A 261 6.28 -8.02 -36.84
CA LEU A 261 7.62 -8.30 -37.34
C LEU A 261 7.67 -9.50 -38.29
N SER A 262 6.85 -10.54 -38.04
CA SER A 262 6.85 -11.79 -38.81
C SER A 262 5.98 -11.72 -40.04
N ILE A 263 4.89 -10.95 -40.06
CA ILE A 263 3.88 -10.91 -41.13
C ILE A 263 3.73 -9.48 -41.64
N ALA A 264 4.18 -9.24 -42.88
CA ALA A 264 4.22 -7.89 -43.45
C ALA A 264 2.85 -7.19 -43.48
N SER A 265 1.76 -7.91 -43.75
CA SER A 265 0.38 -7.38 -43.78
C SER A 265 -0.12 -6.92 -42.39
N LEU A 266 0.50 -7.36 -41.30
CA LEU A 266 0.14 -6.98 -39.95
C LEU A 266 1.02 -5.82 -39.38
N ARG A 267 2.03 -5.32 -40.11
CA ARG A 267 2.82 -4.16 -39.74
C ARG A 267 2.01 -2.90 -39.41
N PRO A 268 0.91 -2.57 -40.06
CA PRO A 268 0.06 -1.45 -39.69
C PRO A 268 -0.46 -1.56 -38.25
N ILE A 269 -0.81 -2.76 -37.77
CA ILE A 269 -1.24 -2.99 -36.39
C ILE A 269 -0.13 -2.66 -35.40
N LEU A 270 1.11 -3.10 -35.71
CA LEU A 270 2.29 -2.74 -34.90
C LEU A 270 2.48 -1.22 -34.81
N TRP A 271 2.45 -0.53 -35.97
CA TRP A 271 2.61 0.92 -35.99
C TRP A 271 1.48 1.65 -35.25
N CYS A 272 0.23 1.26 -35.44
CA CYS A 272 -0.88 1.83 -34.68
C CYS A 272 -0.69 1.63 -33.17
N THR A 273 -0.23 0.44 -32.73
CA THR A 273 0.05 0.16 -31.31
C THR A 273 1.15 1.07 -30.79
N LEU A 274 2.26 1.24 -31.52
CA LEU A 274 3.39 2.09 -31.10
C LEU A 274 3.01 3.59 -31.08
N ILE A 275 2.28 4.07 -32.08
CA ILE A 275 1.81 5.46 -32.16
C ILE A 275 0.82 5.75 -31.02
N GLY A 276 -0.14 4.85 -30.78
CA GLY A 276 -1.10 4.96 -29.69
C GLY A 276 -0.40 4.99 -28.32
N HIS A 277 0.62 4.13 -28.14
CA HIS A 277 1.45 4.14 -26.94
C HIS A 277 2.20 5.45 -26.75
N GLY A 278 2.81 5.96 -27.83
CA GLY A 278 3.48 7.27 -27.82
C GLY A 278 2.52 8.39 -27.39
N GLY A 279 1.28 8.36 -27.89
CA GLY A 279 0.22 9.30 -27.47
C GLY A 279 -0.12 9.21 -25.98
N ILE A 280 -0.24 8.00 -25.44
CA ILE A 280 -0.45 7.78 -23.99
C ILE A 280 0.73 8.31 -23.17
N CYS A 281 1.96 8.06 -23.61
CA CYS A 281 3.19 8.57 -22.95
C CYS A 281 3.23 10.10 -22.98
N ALA A 282 2.90 10.73 -24.11
CA ALA A 282 2.85 12.19 -24.23
C ALA A 282 1.75 12.79 -23.34
N LEU A 283 0.59 12.13 -23.24
CA LEU A 283 -0.48 12.55 -22.34
C LEU A 283 -0.05 12.43 -20.87
N ALA A 284 0.60 11.35 -20.49
CA ALA A 284 1.13 11.16 -19.13
C ALA A 284 2.17 12.23 -18.79
N PHE A 285 3.11 12.51 -19.70
CA PHE A 285 4.07 13.59 -19.56
C PHE A 285 3.36 14.92 -19.29
N LYS A 286 2.40 15.29 -20.15
CA LYS A 286 1.65 16.56 -20.03
C LYS A 286 0.90 16.64 -18.68
N GLN A 287 0.14 15.59 -18.34
CA GLN A 287 -0.66 15.60 -17.11
C GLN A 287 0.20 15.68 -15.86
N ALA A 288 1.31 14.92 -15.79
CA ALA A 288 2.20 14.94 -14.64
C ALA A 288 2.95 16.28 -14.54
N SER A 289 3.45 16.82 -15.66
CA SER A 289 4.12 18.14 -15.68
C SER A 289 3.22 19.24 -15.17
N ILE A 290 1.94 19.25 -15.56
CA ILE A 290 0.96 20.24 -15.11
C ILE A 290 0.63 20.04 -13.62
N LYS A 291 0.30 18.80 -13.20
CA LYS A 291 -0.09 18.47 -11.82
C LYS A 291 0.97 18.90 -10.81
N TYR A 292 2.25 18.65 -11.12
CA TYR A 292 3.36 18.92 -10.18
C TYR A 292 4.15 20.18 -10.52
N ARG A 293 3.81 20.90 -11.62
CA ARG A 293 4.49 22.09 -12.13
C ARG A 293 6.00 21.86 -12.36
N ARG A 294 6.35 20.66 -12.90
CA ARG A 294 7.75 20.23 -13.11
C ARG A 294 7.86 19.31 -14.34
N LEU A 295 8.70 19.66 -15.28
CA LEU A 295 8.93 18.87 -16.50
C LEU A 295 9.66 17.55 -16.24
N ASP A 296 10.60 17.53 -15.29
CA ASP A 296 11.33 16.32 -14.90
C ASP A 296 10.37 15.24 -14.33
N VAL A 297 9.36 15.64 -13.56
CA VAL A 297 8.31 14.72 -13.12
C VAL A 297 7.52 14.17 -14.31
N GLY A 298 7.25 14.97 -15.33
CA GLY A 298 6.61 14.53 -16.57
C GLY A 298 7.41 13.43 -17.28
N PHE A 299 8.72 13.63 -17.47
CA PHE A 299 9.59 12.60 -18.05
C PHE A 299 9.62 11.30 -17.23
N LEU A 300 9.76 11.41 -15.92
CA LEU A 300 9.73 10.26 -15.03
C LEU A 300 8.37 9.55 -15.04
N ALA A 301 7.27 10.29 -15.21
CA ALA A 301 5.92 9.74 -15.26
C ALA A 301 5.70 8.80 -16.45
N ILE A 302 6.39 9.01 -17.57
CA ILE A 302 6.38 8.05 -18.70
C ILE A 302 6.88 6.68 -18.21
N GLY A 303 8.05 6.64 -17.56
CA GLY A 303 8.64 5.40 -17.07
C GLY A 303 7.79 4.74 -15.96
N THR A 304 7.31 5.52 -15.01
CA THR A 304 6.49 4.99 -13.90
C THR A 304 5.12 4.51 -14.36
N LEU A 305 4.49 5.15 -15.34
CA LEU A 305 3.22 4.68 -15.93
C LEU A 305 3.41 3.35 -16.66
N ASN A 306 4.48 3.22 -17.45
CA ASN A 306 4.79 1.96 -18.10
C ASN A 306 5.02 0.83 -17.09
N ILE A 307 5.78 1.10 -16.03
CA ILE A 307 5.96 0.13 -14.92
C ILE A 307 4.61 -0.24 -14.30
N GLN A 308 3.73 0.75 -14.04
CA GLN A 308 2.43 0.51 -13.43
C GLN A 308 1.58 -0.49 -14.24
N VAL A 309 1.57 -0.37 -15.56
CA VAL A 309 0.76 -1.23 -16.43
C VAL A 309 1.46 -2.56 -16.72
N PHE A 310 2.71 -2.51 -17.21
CA PHE A 310 3.39 -3.71 -17.67
C PHE A 310 3.83 -4.62 -16.51
N ALA A 311 4.39 -4.07 -15.43
CA ALA A 311 4.81 -4.90 -14.31
C ALA A 311 3.62 -5.59 -13.62
N TYR A 312 2.49 -4.88 -13.46
CA TYR A 312 1.28 -5.50 -12.93
C TYR A 312 0.77 -6.62 -13.85
N GLY A 313 0.65 -6.34 -15.16
CA GLY A 313 0.21 -7.34 -16.13
C GLY A 313 1.09 -8.58 -16.16
N MET A 314 2.42 -8.40 -16.16
CA MET A 314 3.38 -9.51 -16.09
C MET A 314 3.25 -10.30 -14.78
N GLY A 315 3.09 -9.62 -13.63
CA GLY A 315 2.88 -10.30 -12.35
C GLY A 315 1.59 -11.10 -12.30
N PHE A 316 0.52 -10.57 -12.88
CA PHE A 316 -0.77 -11.24 -13.02
C PHE A 316 -0.64 -12.50 -13.90
N LEU A 317 -0.04 -12.39 -15.08
CA LEU A 317 0.19 -13.52 -16.00
C LEU A 317 1.10 -14.59 -15.36
N TYR A 318 2.19 -14.15 -14.71
CA TYR A 318 3.06 -15.05 -13.97
C TYR A 318 2.29 -15.86 -12.92
N ALA A 319 1.44 -15.21 -12.13
CA ALA A 319 0.65 -15.90 -11.10
C ALA A 319 -0.40 -16.85 -11.71
N MET A 320 -1.02 -16.48 -12.83
CA MET A 320 -1.90 -17.37 -13.58
C MET A 320 -1.15 -18.63 -14.06
N MET A 321 0.04 -18.47 -14.66
CA MET A 321 0.87 -19.60 -15.08
C MET A 321 1.23 -20.50 -13.90
N GLN A 322 1.66 -19.92 -12.77
CA GLN A 322 1.97 -20.70 -11.56
C GLN A 322 0.76 -21.52 -11.09
N ARG A 323 -0.43 -20.95 -11.19
CA ARG A 323 -1.68 -21.64 -10.87
C ARG A 323 -1.99 -22.79 -11.84
N MET A 324 -1.79 -22.59 -13.14
CA MET A 324 -2.03 -23.62 -14.16
C MET A 324 -1.13 -24.85 -13.99
N ILE A 325 0.10 -24.66 -13.51
CA ILE A 325 1.02 -25.75 -13.15
C ILE A 325 0.82 -26.30 -11.74
N GLY A 326 -0.32 -26.01 -11.10
CA GLY A 326 -0.74 -26.60 -9.83
C GLY A 326 -0.13 -25.96 -8.57
N ARG A 327 0.60 -24.86 -8.64
CA ARG A 327 1.14 -24.20 -7.44
C ARG A 327 0.04 -23.55 -6.61
N LYS A 328 0.06 -23.80 -5.30
CA LYS A 328 -0.91 -23.23 -4.36
C LYS A 328 -0.81 -21.71 -4.25
N GLU A 329 0.41 -21.14 -4.32
CA GLU A 329 0.67 -19.70 -4.21
C GLU A 329 1.82 -19.30 -5.12
N ALA A 330 1.67 -18.19 -5.84
CA ALA A 330 2.74 -17.58 -6.61
C ALA A 330 3.53 -16.61 -5.72
N HIS A 331 4.87 -16.66 -5.78
CA HIS A 331 5.70 -15.95 -4.83
C HIS A 331 6.15 -14.55 -5.26
N GLY A 332 6.30 -14.30 -6.56
CA GLY A 332 6.80 -13.03 -7.08
C GLY A 332 8.20 -12.67 -6.58
N PHE A 333 8.48 -11.37 -6.47
CA PHE A 333 9.72 -10.83 -5.90
C PHE A 333 9.58 -10.71 -4.38
N VAL A 334 9.86 -11.78 -3.66
CA VAL A 334 9.82 -11.80 -2.19
C VAL A 334 11.18 -12.11 -1.62
N LYS A 335 11.66 -11.29 -0.68
CA LYS A 335 12.61 -11.75 0.33
C LYS A 335 11.82 -12.58 1.33
N HIS A 336 12.38 -13.69 1.83
CA HIS A 336 11.72 -14.51 2.84
C HIS A 336 11.56 -13.71 4.14
N TYR A 337 10.36 -13.19 4.39
CA TYR A 337 10.02 -12.49 5.63
C TYR A 337 9.57 -13.45 6.75
N TYR A 338 9.20 -14.69 6.41
CA TYR A 338 8.70 -15.64 7.40
C TYR A 338 9.67 -16.79 7.57
N SER A 339 10.03 -17.10 8.83
CA SER A 339 10.73 -18.35 9.11
C SER A 339 9.81 -19.53 8.76
N LYS A 340 10.41 -20.63 8.29
CA LYS A 340 9.66 -21.86 7.89
C LYS A 340 8.83 -22.50 9.01
N ASN A 341 8.91 -21.98 10.25
CA ASN A 341 8.39 -22.65 11.46
C ASN A 341 6.94 -22.28 11.82
N ASN A 342 6.24 -21.42 11.07
CA ASN A 342 4.84 -21.06 11.40
C ASN A 342 3.82 -21.63 10.40
N THR A 343 4.01 -22.85 9.91
CA THR A 343 3.00 -23.57 9.11
C THR A 343 2.17 -24.55 9.95
N THR A 344 1.94 -24.29 11.23
CA THR A 344 1.01 -25.07 12.06
C THR A 344 0.20 -24.15 12.95
N SER A 345 -0.92 -23.66 12.44
CA SER A 345 -2.21 -23.60 13.13
C SER A 345 -3.29 -23.19 12.13
N ARG A 346 -4.21 -24.08 11.97
CA ARG A 346 -5.47 -23.95 11.20
C ARG A 346 -6.39 -22.92 11.81
#